data_4af803bb238e2d1bfa2879887da7dd5e
#
_entry.id   4af803bb238e2d1bfa2879887da7dd5e
#
_cell.length_a   1.000
_cell.length_b   1.000
_cell.length_c   1.000
_cell.angle_alpha   90.00
_cell.angle_beta   90.00
_cell.angle_gamma   90.00
#
_symmetry.space_group_name_H-M   'P 1'
#
loop_
_entity.id
_entity.type
_entity.pdbx_description
1 polymer ?
#
loop_
_entity_poly.entity_id
_entity_poly.type
_entity_poly.pdbx_seq_one_letter_code
_entity_poly.pdbx_strand_id
1 'polypeptide(L)'
;MTTWLVTTAIVTVLGPLAGLLWANTIPRVSYLIIQGEPLIADPEGEGPIGIDGRFALIGLVAGLLCGAVAYAARGRRNDIALILGLAAGGVAASLLAWRTGHLVGLGHFHDVVRHARDGATVTGVADLGAKGVLMFWPVVAVAAYGLLEVVFRRLPPGDRGEGGSGEGDEVGGDELDLQSAPTGRDVDGRER
;
A
#
# COMPACT_ATOMS: atom_id res chain seq x y z
N MET A 1 13.53 10.66 -9.58
CA MET A 1 12.34 10.71 -10.47
C MET A 1 11.88 9.32 -10.95
N THR A 2 12.78 8.42 -11.28
CA THR A 2 12.42 7.08 -11.81
C THR A 2 11.60 6.23 -10.83
N THR A 3 11.93 6.24 -9.53
CA THR A 3 11.23 5.45 -8.51
C THR A 3 9.75 5.81 -8.39
N TRP A 4 9.44 7.10 -8.30
CA TRP A 4 8.07 7.58 -8.21
C TRP A 4 7.23 7.12 -9.40
N LEU A 5 7.72 7.33 -10.62
CA LEU A 5 7.02 6.94 -11.85
C LEU A 5 6.81 5.43 -11.93
N VAL A 6 7.84 4.64 -11.62
CA VAL A 6 7.75 3.17 -11.67
C VAL A 6 6.74 2.65 -10.64
N THR A 7 6.78 3.16 -9.41
CA THR A 7 5.83 2.77 -8.37
C THR A 7 4.40 3.14 -8.77
N THR A 8 4.19 4.37 -9.25
CA THR A 8 2.89 4.82 -9.74
C THR A 8 2.38 3.90 -10.85
N ALA A 9 3.21 3.60 -11.85
CA ALA A 9 2.82 2.75 -12.97
C ALA A 9 2.43 1.32 -12.53
N ILE A 10 3.25 0.68 -11.68
CA ILE A 10 3.00 -0.68 -11.18
C ILE A 10 1.67 -0.72 -10.41
N VAL A 11 1.44 0.21 -9.49
CA VAL A 11 0.21 0.24 -8.69
C VAL A 11 -1.00 0.52 -9.58
N THR A 12 -0.88 1.43 -10.54
CA THR A 12 -1.97 1.78 -11.47
C THR A 12 -2.44 0.59 -12.30
N VAL A 13 -1.53 -0.26 -12.76
CA VAL A 13 -1.85 -1.47 -13.56
C VAL A 13 -2.69 -2.48 -12.77
N LEU A 14 -2.63 -2.48 -11.45
CA LEU A 14 -3.48 -3.33 -10.61
C LEU A 14 -4.94 -2.88 -10.58
N GLY A 15 -5.21 -1.61 -10.91
CA GLY A 15 -6.56 -1.04 -10.89
C GLY A 15 -7.57 -1.83 -11.73
N PRO A 16 -7.34 -2.06 -13.04
CA PRO A 16 -8.26 -2.83 -13.87
C PRO A 16 -8.55 -4.24 -13.34
N LEU A 17 -7.56 -4.92 -12.79
CA LEU A 17 -7.73 -6.25 -12.20
C LEU A 17 -8.65 -6.21 -10.98
N ALA A 18 -8.44 -5.23 -10.11
CA ALA A 18 -9.31 -4.99 -8.95
C ALA A 18 -10.73 -4.62 -9.37
N GLY A 19 -10.88 -3.84 -10.44
CA GLY A 19 -12.18 -3.48 -11.02
C GLY A 19 -12.94 -4.68 -11.57
N LEU A 20 -12.27 -5.58 -12.27
CA LEU A 20 -12.85 -6.84 -12.73
C LEU A 20 -13.27 -7.74 -11.56
N LEU A 21 -12.42 -7.85 -10.53
CA LEU A 21 -12.74 -8.60 -9.31
C LEU A 21 -13.98 -8.02 -8.63
N TRP A 22 -14.03 -6.69 -8.50
CA TRP A 22 -15.19 -5.99 -7.93
C TRP A 22 -16.45 -6.27 -8.73
N ALA A 23 -16.44 -6.10 -10.06
CA ALA A 23 -17.59 -6.34 -10.93
C ALA A 23 -18.14 -7.78 -10.80
N ASN A 24 -17.27 -8.77 -10.57
CA ASN A 24 -17.66 -10.16 -10.40
C ASN A 24 -18.18 -10.51 -8.99
N THR A 25 -17.86 -9.70 -8.00
CA THR A 25 -18.18 -9.98 -6.58
C THR A 25 -19.36 -9.19 -6.04
N ILE A 26 -19.81 -8.14 -6.76
CA ILE A 26 -20.91 -7.28 -6.30
C ILE A 26 -22.25 -8.01 -6.26
N PRO A 27 -23.14 -7.63 -5.31
CA PRO A 27 -24.51 -8.11 -5.31
C PRO A 27 -25.28 -7.56 -6.51
N ARG A 28 -26.19 -8.36 -6.99
CA ARG A 28 -27.08 -7.93 -8.08
C ARG A 28 -28.12 -6.97 -7.51
N VAL A 29 -28.16 -5.73 -8.00
CA VAL A 29 -29.16 -4.74 -7.62
C VAL A 29 -30.28 -4.78 -8.63
N SER A 30 -31.52 -4.83 -8.14
CA SER A 30 -32.72 -4.81 -8.97
C SER A 30 -33.16 -3.38 -9.22
N TYR A 31 -33.46 -3.08 -10.47
CA TYR A 31 -34.04 -1.82 -10.93
C TYR A 31 -35.44 -2.05 -11.43
N LEU A 32 -36.35 -1.17 -11.05
CA LEU A 32 -37.73 -1.13 -11.58
C LEU A 32 -37.77 -0.10 -12.69
N ILE A 33 -38.28 -0.49 -13.86
CA ILE A 33 -38.44 0.41 -14.97
C ILE A 33 -39.78 1.15 -14.81
N ILE A 34 -39.71 2.48 -14.70
CA ILE A 34 -40.89 3.36 -14.64
C ILE A 34 -40.74 4.44 -15.68
N GLN A 35 -41.65 4.49 -16.62
CA GLN A 35 -41.64 5.44 -17.75
C GLN A 35 -40.34 5.37 -18.58
N GLY A 36 -39.76 4.17 -18.72
CA GLY A 36 -38.52 3.96 -19.44
C GLY A 36 -37.24 4.30 -18.66
N GLU A 37 -37.34 4.79 -17.41
CA GLU A 37 -36.21 5.12 -16.55
C GLU A 37 -35.98 4.02 -15.50
N PRO A 38 -34.72 3.56 -15.30
CA PRO A 38 -34.41 2.58 -14.30
C PRO A 38 -34.28 3.24 -12.91
N LEU A 39 -35.19 2.90 -12.01
CA LEU A 39 -35.14 3.33 -10.60
C LEU A 39 -34.74 2.16 -9.72
N ILE A 40 -33.92 2.41 -8.68
CA ILE A 40 -33.53 1.39 -7.71
C ILE A 40 -34.81 0.87 -7.04
N ALA A 41 -35.06 -0.45 -7.14
CA ALA A 41 -36.29 -1.05 -6.61
C ALA A 41 -36.37 -0.97 -5.07
N ASP A 42 -35.22 -1.03 -4.41
CA ASP A 42 -35.10 -0.91 -2.94
C ASP A 42 -33.89 -0.03 -2.60
N PRO A 43 -34.04 1.29 -2.51
CA PRO A 43 -32.95 2.21 -2.22
C PRO A 43 -32.47 2.12 -0.77
N GLU A 44 -33.28 1.62 0.16
CA GLU A 44 -32.93 1.45 1.57
C GLU A 44 -32.38 0.04 1.88
N GLY A 45 -32.35 -0.83 0.85
CA GLY A 45 -31.86 -2.19 0.98
C GLY A 45 -30.33 -2.27 1.14
N GLU A 46 -29.84 -3.44 1.51
CA GLU A 46 -28.41 -3.71 1.71
C GLU A 46 -27.57 -3.68 0.41
N GLY A 47 -28.23 -3.68 -0.77
CA GLY A 47 -27.58 -3.74 -2.08
C GLY A 47 -26.60 -2.59 -2.33
N PRO A 48 -26.99 -1.32 -2.23
CA PRO A 48 -26.11 -0.17 -2.46
C PRO A 48 -24.92 -0.13 -1.47
N ILE A 49 -25.19 -0.39 -0.18
CA ILE A 49 -24.13 -0.42 0.87
C ILE A 49 -23.16 -1.59 0.60
N GLY A 50 -23.68 -2.74 0.16
CA GLY A 50 -22.87 -3.91 -0.16
C GLY A 50 -21.91 -3.69 -1.35
N ILE A 51 -22.29 -2.84 -2.31
CA ILE A 51 -21.44 -2.47 -3.45
C ILE A 51 -20.22 -1.68 -2.97
N ASP A 52 -20.47 -0.62 -2.20
CA ASP A 52 -19.42 0.26 -1.67
C ASP A 52 -18.52 -0.48 -0.69
N GLY A 53 -19.09 -1.31 0.19
CA GLY A 53 -18.35 -2.12 1.15
C GLY A 53 -17.40 -3.12 0.50
N ARG A 54 -17.80 -3.77 -0.59
CA ARG A 54 -16.91 -4.69 -1.34
C ARG A 54 -15.80 -3.96 -2.07
N PHE A 55 -16.08 -2.80 -2.63
CA PHE A 55 -15.03 -1.97 -3.21
C PHE A 55 -14.02 -1.53 -2.14
N ALA A 56 -14.49 -1.08 -0.98
CA ALA A 56 -13.64 -0.72 0.15
C ALA A 56 -12.77 -1.90 0.61
N LEU A 57 -13.34 -3.11 0.71
CA LEU A 57 -12.61 -4.30 1.11
C LEU A 57 -11.51 -4.67 0.11
N ILE A 58 -11.81 -4.62 -1.18
CA ILE A 58 -10.81 -4.86 -2.24
C ILE A 58 -9.71 -3.79 -2.16
N GLY A 59 -10.08 -2.51 -1.99
CA GLY A 59 -9.13 -1.41 -1.83
C GLY A 59 -8.27 -1.55 -0.57
N LEU A 60 -8.85 -2.04 0.54
CA LEU A 60 -8.14 -2.33 1.78
C LEU A 60 -7.07 -3.41 1.57
N VAL A 61 -7.46 -4.56 1.01
CA VAL A 61 -6.53 -5.68 0.78
C VAL A 61 -5.44 -5.28 -0.21
N ALA A 62 -5.81 -4.65 -1.32
CA ALA A 62 -4.86 -4.21 -2.32
C ALA A 62 -3.90 -3.13 -1.77
N GLY A 63 -4.42 -2.18 -0.98
CA GLY A 63 -3.61 -1.17 -0.31
C GLY A 63 -2.61 -1.76 0.67
N LEU A 64 -3.04 -2.70 1.53
CA LEU A 64 -2.15 -3.42 2.45
C LEU A 64 -1.04 -4.16 1.71
N LEU A 65 -1.38 -4.87 0.64
CA LEU A 65 -0.41 -5.60 -0.17
C LEU A 65 0.59 -4.65 -0.84
N CYS A 66 0.11 -3.56 -1.46
CA CYS A 66 0.97 -2.57 -2.10
C CYS A 66 1.92 -1.92 -1.10
N GLY A 67 1.43 -1.53 0.09
CA GLY A 67 2.26 -0.95 1.15
C GLY A 67 3.31 -1.93 1.67
N ALA A 68 2.92 -3.19 1.91
CA ALA A 68 3.83 -4.23 2.38
C ALA A 68 4.90 -4.59 1.35
N VAL A 69 4.51 -4.75 0.07
CA VAL A 69 5.45 -5.04 -1.03
C VAL A 69 6.42 -3.88 -1.24
N ALA A 70 5.93 -2.64 -1.21
CA ALA A 70 6.76 -1.46 -1.33
C ALA A 70 7.80 -1.37 -0.20
N TYR A 71 7.38 -1.67 1.04
CA TYR A 71 8.29 -1.75 2.18
C TYR A 71 9.34 -2.85 2.01
N ALA A 72 8.93 -4.05 1.61
CA ALA A 72 9.84 -5.18 1.40
C ALA A 72 10.85 -4.93 0.27
N ALA A 73 10.42 -4.25 -0.81
CA ALA A 73 11.26 -3.97 -1.97
C ALA A 73 12.33 -2.91 -1.71
N ARG A 74 12.05 -1.94 -0.84
CA ARG A 74 12.95 -0.79 -0.60
C ARG A 74 13.66 -0.82 0.76
N GLY A 75 13.24 -1.69 1.67
CA GLY A 75 13.80 -1.77 3.01
C GLY A 75 13.61 -0.46 3.81
N ARG A 76 14.50 -0.21 4.77
CA ARG A 76 14.40 0.91 5.72
C ARG A 76 14.76 2.29 5.15
N ARG A 77 14.65 2.51 3.85
CA ARG A 77 14.89 3.81 3.23
C ARG A 77 13.59 4.61 3.25
N ASN A 78 13.57 5.65 4.07
CA ASN A 78 12.50 6.65 4.04
C ASN A 78 12.53 7.40 2.70
N ASP A 79 11.85 6.84 1.70
CA ASP A 79 11.84 7.36 0.33
C ASP A 79 10.51 8.09 0.08
N ILE A 80 10.53 9.41 0.21
CA ILE A 80 9.37 10.26 -0.04
C ILE A 80 8.83 10.03 -1.45
N ALA A 81 9.71 9.77 -2.44
CA ALA A 81 9.30 9.49 -3.81
C ALA A 81 8.46 8.20 -3.90
N LEU A 82 8.77 7.19 -3.07
CA LEU A 82 8.01 5.97 -2.99
C LEU A 82 6.60 6.20 -2.41
N ILE A 83 6.52 6.96 -1.32
CA ILE A 83 5.24 7.31 -0.66
C ILE A 83 4.33 8.08 -1.63
N LEU A 84 4.90 9.08 -2.33
CA LEU A 84 4.16 9.83 -3.35
C LEU A 84 3.73 8.93 -4.52
N GLY A 85 4.58 7.97 -4.90
CA GLY A 85 4.26 6.96 -5.91
C GLY A 85 3.11 6.03 -5.50
N LEU A 86 3.10 5.58 -4.24
CA LEU A 86 2.00 4.79 -3.67
C LEU A 86 0.69 5.58 -3.61
N ALA A 87 0.75 6.84 -3.17
CA ALA A 87 -0.42 7.69 -3.09
C ALA A 87 -1.00 7.98 -4.49
N ALA A 88 -0.19 8.46 -5.42
CA ALA A 88 -0.63 8.78 -6.78
C ALA A 88 -1.07 7.52 -7.54
N GLY A 89 -0.31 6.43 -7.44
CA GLY A 89 -0.64 5.13 -8.03
C GLY A 89 -1.93 4.55 -7.45
N GLY A 90 -2.14 4.65 -6.15
CA GLY A 90 -3.35 4.20 -5.47
C GLY A 90 -4.60 4.97 -5.92
N VAL A 91 -4.50 6.30 -6.08
CA VAL A 91 -5.60 7.11 -6.63
C VAL A 91 -5.91 6.70 -8.07
N ALA A 92 -4.88 6.60 -8.92
CA ALA A 92 -5.05 6.19 -10.32
C ALA A 92 -5.63 4.76 -10.42
N ALA A 93 -5.14 3.83 -9.60
CA ALA A 93 -5.64 2.46 -9.54
C ALA A 93 -7.11 2.40 -9.11
N SER A 94 -7.51 3.14 -8.08
CA SER A 94 -8.90 3.21 -7.62
C SER A 94 -9.85 3.75 -8.70
N LEU A 95 -9.43 4.82 -9.39
CA LEU A 95 -10.22 5.39 -10.50
C LEU A 95 -10.35 4.41 -11.66
N LEU A 96 -9.26 3.72 -12.03
CA LEU A 96 -9.31 2.70 -13.07
C LEU A 96 -10.14 1.48 -12.65
N ALA A 97 -10.04 1.06 -11.37
CA ALA A 97 -10.84 -0.03 -10.84
C ALA A 97 -12.33 0.28 -10.93
N TRP A 98 -12.74 1.46 -10.45
CA TRP A 98 -14.12 1.92 -10.57
C TRP A 98 -14.55 1.98 -12.04
N ARG A 99 -13.76 2.62 -12.90
CA ARG A 99 -14.08 2.77 -14.32
C ARG A 99 -14.23 1.42 -15.01
N THR A 100 -13.30 0.51 -14.79
CA THR A 100 -13.34 -0.83 -15.39
C THR A 100 -14.54 -1.62 -14.88
N GLY A 101 -14.76 -1.62 -13.56
CA GLY A 101 -15.90 -2.33 -12.97
C GLY A 101 -17.25 -1.78 -13.42
N HIS A 102 -17.39 -0.46 -13.55
CA HIS A 102 -18.60 0.19 -14.07
C HIS A 102 -18.87 -0.16 -15.53
N LEU A 103 -17.83 -0.26 -16.36
CA LEU A 103 -17.98 -0.60 -17.78
C LEU A 103 -18.37 -2.07 -18.00
N VAL A 104 -18.07 -2.94 -17.05
CA VAL A 104 -18.44 -4.36 -17.13
C VAL A 104 -19.96 -4.50 -17.04
N GLY A 105 -20.56 -5.03 -18.11
CA GLY A 105 -22.00 -5.26 -18.19
C GLY A 105 -22.86 -4.04 -18.60
N LEU A 106 -22.27 -2.83 -18.72
CA LEU A 106 -23.02 -1.62 -19.06
C LEU A 106 -23.75 -1.73 -20.41
N GLY A 107 -23.09 -2.31 -21.41
CA GLY A 107 -23.71 -2.53 -22.74
C GLY A 107 -24.93 -3.44 -22.65
N HIS A 108 -24.79 -4.57 -21.97
CA HIS A 108 -25.89 -5.52 -21.78
C HIS A 108 -27.03 -4.90 -20.95
N PHE A 109 -26.74 -4.12 -19.94
CA PHE A 109 -27.74 -3.43 -19.12
C PHE A 109 -28.55 -2.43 -19.97
N HIS A 110 -27.91 -1.61 -20.80
CA HIS A 110 -28.59 -0.66 -21.70
C HIS A 110 -29.48 -1.37 -22.69
N ASP A 111 -29.06 -2.50 -23.24
CA ASP A 111 -29.89 -3.28 -24.18
C ASP A 111 -31.11 -3.87 -23.49
N VAL A 112 -30.97 -4.37 -22.26
CA VAL A 112 -32.08 -4.90 -21.46
C VAL A 112 -33.07 -3.79 -21.12
N VAL A 113 -32.61 -2.62 -20.67
CA VAL A 113 -33.46 -1.48 -20.30
C VAL A 113 -34.26 -0.98 -21.51
N ARG A 114 -33.64 -0.89 -22.69
CA ARG A 114 -34.33 -0.43 -23.93
C ARG A 114 -35.46 -1.32 -24.36
N HIS A 115 -35.40 -2.62 -24.05
CA HIS A 115 -36.43 -3.60 -24.45
C HIS A 115 -37.37 -3.98 -23.29
N ALA A 116 -37.11 -3.45 -22.09
CA ALA A 116 -37.93 -3.72 -20.91
C ALA A 116 -39.26 -2.95 -20.99
N ARG A 117 -40.35 -3.61 -20.55
CA ARG A 117 -41.64 -2.96 -20.38
C ARG A 117 -41.71 -2.21 -19.07
N ASP A 118 -42.53 -1.17 -19.01
CA ASP A 118 -42.81 -0.49 -17.74
C ASP A 118 -43.34 -1.48 -16.71
N GLY A 119 -42.80 -1.38 -15.49
CA GLY A 119 -43.07 -2.31 -14.40
C GLY A 119 -42.17 -3.55 -14.41
N ALA A 120 -41.28 -3.74 -15.37
CA ALA A 120 -40.33 -4.84 -15.38
C ALA A 120 -39.18 -4.59 -14.37
N THR A 121 -38.79 -5.65 -13.69
CA THR A 121 -37.58 -5.63 -12.83
C THR A 121 -36.38 -6.12 -13.63
N VAL A 122 -35.34 -5.31 -13.75
CA VAL A 122 -34.09 -5.66 -14.42
C VAL A 122 -32.92 -5.60 -13.42
N THR A 123 -31.93 -6.47 -13.63
CA THR A 123 -30.70 -6.45 -12.83
C THR A 123 -29.75 -5.42 -13.42
N GLY A 124 -29.34 -4.47 -12.60
CA GLY A 124 -28.50 -3.35 -13.04
C GLY A 124 -27.02 -3.53 -12.81
N VAL A 125 -26.27 -2.62 -13.43
CA VAL A 125 -24.84 -2.47 -13.24
C VAL A 125 -24.61 -1.72 -11.94
N ALA A 126 -23.64 -2.16 -11.15
CA ALA A 126 -23.27 -1.46 -9.95
C ALA A 126 -22.59 -0.13 -10.25
N ASP A 127 -22.99 0.88 -9.52
CA ASP A 127 -22.26 2.13 -9.42
C ASP A 127 -21.93 2.43 -7.94
N LEU A 128 -20.84 3.14 -7.74
CA LEU A 128 -20.41 3.57 -6.40
C LEU A 128 -21.31 4.71 -5.91
N GLY A 129 -22.01 4.47 -4.80
CA GLY A 129 -22.79 5.48 -4.09
C GLY A 129 -21.88 6.46 -3.36
N ALA A 130 -20.87 5.96 -2.66
CA ALA A 130 -19.93 6.75 -1.85
C ALA A 130 -18.58 6.89 -2.57
N LYS A 131 -18.39 7.96 -3.37
CA LYS A 131 -17.13 8.22 -4.09
C LYS A 131 -15.90 8.35 -3.17
N GLY A 132 -16.09 8.65 -1.88
CA GLY A 132 -15.01 8.68 -0.88
C GLY A 132 -14.29 7.35 -0.70
N VAL A 133 -14.94 6.23 -1.04
CA VAL A 133 -14.36 4.87 -0.98
C VAL A 133 -13.13 4.72 -1.90
N LEU A 134 -13.04 5.53 -2.97
CA LEU A 134 -11.87 5.57 -3.85
C LEU A 134 -10.57 5.95 -3.11
N MET A 135 -10.68 6.67 -1.99
CA MET A 135 -9.52 7.06 -1.19
C MET A 135 -9.00 5.93 -0.28
N PHE A 136 -9.76 4.85 -0.11
CA PHE A 136 -9.34 3.74 0.75
C PHE A 136 -8.01 3.13 0.31
N TRP A 137 -7.85 2.82 -0.96
CA TRP A 137 -6.64 2.21 -1.49
C TRP A 137 -5.38 3.06 -1.22
N PRO A 138 -5.29 4.33 -1.68
CA PRO A 138 -4.08 5.11 -1.45
C PRO A 138 -3.79 5.36 0.03
N VAL A 139 -4.82 5.63 0.84
CA VAL A 139 -4.66 5.87 2.28
C VAL A 139 -4.13 4.63 2.98
N VAL A 140 -4.71 3.45 2.70
CA VAL A 140 -4.28 2.19 3.30
C VAL A 140 -2.87 1.81 2.84
N ALA A 141 -2.53 2.01 1.56
CA ALA A 141 -1.20 1.70 1.05
C ALA A 141 -0.10 2.54 1.74
N VAL A 142 -0.34 3.84 1.88
CA VAL A 142 0.60 4.75 2.57
C VAL A 142 0.65 4.45 4.07
N ALA A 143 -0.50 4.21 4.71
CA ALA A 143 -0.56 3.88 6.13
C ALA A 143 0.14 2.56 6.44
N ALA A 144 -0.06 1.52 5.63
CA ALA A 144 0.60 0.23 5.78
C ALA A 144 2.13 0.36 5.63
N TYR A 145 2.60 1.08 4.62
CA TYR A 145 4.02 1.35 4.45
C TYR A 145 4.60 2.10 5.66
N GLY A 146 3.96 3.18 6.09
CA GLY A 146 4.43 3.99 7.23
C GLY A 146 4.41 3.22 8.55
N LEU A 147 3.37 2.40 8.79
CA LEU A 147 3.27 1.55 9.98
C LEU A 147 4.42 0.52 10.03
N LEU A 148 4.67 -0.16 8.91
CA LEU A 148 5.77 -1.11 8.82
C LEU A 148 7.12 -0.43 9.06
N GLU A 149 7.32 0.77 8.53
CA GLU A 149 8.54 1.52 8.77
C GLU A 149 8.72 1.86 10.25
N VAL A 150 7.68 2.34 10.92
CA VAL A 150 7.73 2.66 12.36
C VAL A 150 7.98 1.42 13.20
N VAL A 151 7.29 0.33 12.93
CA VAL A 151 7.43 -0.93 13.69
C VAL A 151 8.83 -1.51 13.56
N PHE A 152 9.31 -1.64 12.32
CA PHE A 152 10.62 -2.27 12.09
C PHE A 152 11.81 -1.35 12.36
N ARG A 153 11.63 -0.03 12.39
CA ARG A 153 12.65 0.90 12.88
C ARG A 153 12.90 0.75 14.38
N ARG A 154 11.86 0.41 15.14
CA ARG A 154 11.94 0.26 16.60
C ARG A 154 12.52 -1.07 17.04
N LEU A 155 12.59 -2.06 16.16
CA LEU A 155 13.25 -3.33 16.46
C LEU A 155 14.77 -3.11 16.33
N PRO A 156 15.56 -3.34 17.43
CA PRO A 156 17.01 -3.31 17.32
C PRO A 156 17.45 -4.34 16.26
N PRO A 157 18.55 -4.07 15.52
CA PRO A 157 19.11 -5.08 14.63
C PRO A 157 19.37 -6.32 15.49
N GLY A 158 18.67 -7.42 15.17
CA GLY A 158 18.92 -8.68 15.85
C GLY A 158 20.41 -8.97 15.76
N ASP A 159 21.04 -9.17 16.93
CA ASP A 159 22.39 -9.71 17.03
C ASP A 159 22.45 -10.94 16.11
N ARG A 160 23.03 -10.74 14.93
CA ARG A 160 23.52 -11.89 14.18
C ARG A 160 24.66 -12.38 15.03
N GLY A 161 24.40 -13.44 15.80
CA GLY A 161 25.39 -14.12 16.58
C GLY A 161 26.65 -14.29 15.74
N GLU A 162 27.65 -13.50 16.05
CA GLU A 162 29.02 -13.85 15.74
C GLU A 162 29.29 -15.14 16.49
N GLY A 163 29.05 -16.24 15.81
CA GLY A 163 29.66 -17.51 16.10
C GLY A 163 31.15 -17.32 15.86
N GLY A 164 31.82 -16.71 16.83
CA GLY A 164 33.27 -16.69 16.92
C GLY A 164 33.72 -18.05 17.37
N SER A 165 33.98 -18.92 16.44
CA SER A 165 34.96 -20.00 16.58
C SER A 165 36.33 -19.35 16.47
N GLY A 166 37.00 -19.20 17.59
CA GLY A 166 38.36 -18.77 17.71
C GLY A 166 38.96 -19.46 18.92
N GLU A 167 39.06 -20.77 18.85
CA GLU A 167 39.97 -21.59 19.63
C GLU A 167 41.37 -21.32 19.12
N GLY A 168 42.25 -20.94 20.01
CA GLY A 168 43.67 -20.66 19.66
C GLY A 168 44.43 -20.29 20.92
N ASP A 169 44.65 -21.31 21.68
CA ASP A 169 45.80 -21.51 22.57
C ASP A 169 47.05 -20.76 22.08
N GLU A 170 47.73 -19.99 22.96
CA GLU A 170 49.14 -20.18 23.22
C GLU A 170 49.58 -19.39 24.44
N VAL A 171 50.04 -20.18 25.38
CA VAL A 171 50.89 -19.89 26.54
C VAL A 171 52.25 -19.38 26.07
N GLY A 172 52.81 -18.40 26.75
CA GLY A 172 54.26 -18.24 26.72
C GLY A 172 54.80 -16.85 26.98
N GLY A 173 55.47 -16.67 28.10
CA GLY A 173 56.65 -15.85 28.18
C GLY A 173 56.50 -14.48 28.81
N ASP A 174 56.46 -14.44 30.09
CA ASP A 174 57.45 -13.86 30.99
C ASP A 174 58.51 -13.00 30.30
N GLU A 175 58.54 -11.71 30.54
CA GLU A 175 59.80 -11.00 30.88
C GLU A 175 59.48 -9.59 31.40
N LEU A 176 59.85 -9.43 32.66
CA LEU A 176 60.04 -8.18 33.36
C LEU A 176 61.16 -7.40 32.70
N ASP A 177 60.92 -6.19 32.30
CA ASP A 177 62.04 -5.23 32.29
C ASP A 177 61.62 -3.89 32.92
N LEU A 178 62.08 -3.76 34.08
CA LEU A 178 62.19 -2.54 34.88
C LEU A 178 63.40 -1.76 34.38
N GLN A 179 63.30 -0.48 34.31
CA GLN A 179 64.35 0.53 34.19
C GLN A 179 64.18 1.34 32.89
N SER A 180 63.99 2.61 32.89
CA SER A 180 64.64 3.67 33.66
C SER A 180 63.95 4.99 33.38
N ALA A 181 63.70 5.77 34.39
CA ALA A 181 63.58 7.21 34.24
C ALA A 181 65.03 7.79 34.14
N PRO A 182 65.20 8.89 33.48
CA PRO A 182 65.79 10.01 34.13
C PRO A 182 65.15 11.38 33.89
N THR A 183 64.85 12.04 34.95
CA THR A 183 65.12 13.43 35.31
C THR A 183 65.98 14.27 34.36
N GLY A 184 65.53 15.46 34.11
CA GLY A 184 66.28 16.58 33.47
C GLY A 184 65.31 17.66 33.04
N ARG A 185 64.86 18.55 33.80
CA ARG A 185 65.26 19.87 34.29
C ARG A 185 66.09 20.63 33.27
N ASP A 186 65.57 21.75 32.83
CA ASP A 186 66.09 23.10 32.71
C ASP A 186 65.10 23.91 31.85
N VAL A 187 64.43 24.89 32.38
CA VAL A 187 64.74 26.26 32.78
C VAL A 187 65.47 27.03 31.69
N ASP A 188 64.88 28.08 31.33
CA ASP A 188 65.30 29.36 30.78
C ASP A 188 64.64 29.62 29.45
N GLY A 189 63.89 30.69 29.24
CA GLY A 189 64.08 32.04 29.68
C GLY A 189 64.11 32.91 28.45
N ARG A 190 63.37 34.02 28.50
CA ARG A 190 63.55 35.27 27.74
C ARG A 190 62.85 35.43 26.38
N GLU A 191 61.87 36.26 26.43
CA GLU A 191 61.83 37.67 25.95
C GLU A 191 62.11 37.87 24.44
N ARG A 192 61.12 38.22 23.72
CA ARG A 192 60.80 39.58 23.24
C ARG A 192 59.50 39.54 22.43
#